data_36ab153aa8d6acd08a290ee0a4ab8f4d
#
_entry.id   36ab153aa8d6acd08a290ee0a4ab8f4d
#
_cell.length_a   1.000
_cell.length_b   1.000
_cell.length_c   1.000
_cell.angle_alpha   90.00
_cell.angle_beta   90.00
_cell.angle_gamma   90.00
#
_symmetry.space_group_name_H-M   'P 1'
#
loop_
_entity.id
_entity.type
_entity.pdbx_description
1 polymer ?
#
loop_
_entity_poly.entity_id
_entity_poly.type
_entity_poly.pdbx_seq_one_letter_code
_entity_poly.pdbx_strand_id
1 'polypeptide(L)'
;MNRIGWTFLGLFVAIAALAALLVDFGGSDAPSRAAKPPITVGKAPAAALVLPVSGARWSDIRDSWGDPRDGGSRGHSGTDIMAPGGTPVVAAADGIVEKLFYSDGGGGITAYVRSPDRRLSYYYAHLAAYAPGLREGDLVRAGDPIGTVGDTGNAGAGNTHLHFGIERLLPDEAWHQGRAIDPYPLLARGRTER
;
A
#
# COMPACT_ATOMS: atom_id res chain seq x y z
N MET A 1 58.66 -19.14 5.87
CA MET A 1 57.96 -17.87 6.15
C MET A 1 58.89 -17.06 7.08
N ASN A 2 59.20 -15.82 6.68
CA ASN A 2 60.19 -14.97 7.37
C ASN A 2 59.55 -14.33 8.61
N ARG A 3 60.36 -13.96 9.60
CA ARG A 3 59.92 -13.27 10.82
C ARG A 3 59.00 -12.07 10.55
N ILE A 4 59.18 -11.42 9.41
CA ILE A 4 58.36 -10.30 8.89
C ILE A 4 56.92 -10.74 8.57
N GLY A 5 56.70 -11.95 8.01
CA GLY A 5 55.38 -12.47 7.73
C GLY A 5 54.50 -12.71 8.98
N TRP A 6 55.16 -13.12 10.08
CA TRP A 6 54.45 -13.32 11.36
C TRP A 6 54.03 -12.00 12.04
N THR A 7 54.86 -10.94 11.90
CA THR A 7 54.50 -9.61 12.43
C THR A 7 53.34 -8.99 11.72
N PHE A 8 53.24 -9.14 10.39
CA PHE A 8 52.10 -8.65 9.62
C PHE A 8 50.82 -9.46 9.91
N LEU A 9 50.91 -10.77 10.05
CA LEU A 9 49.77 -11.61 10.43
C LEU A 9 49.27 -11.26 11.83
N GLY A 10 50.15 -11.06 12.81
CA GLY A 10 49.74 -10.64 14.16
C GLY A 10 49.09 -9.27 14.20
N LEU A 11 49.59 -8.31 13.42
CA LEU A 11 49.00 -6.98 13.30
C LEU A 11 47.63 -7.02 12.66
N PHE A 12 47.43 -7.84 11.62
CA PHE A 12 46.14 -7.98 10.92
C PHE A 12 45.08 -8.61 11.84
N VAL A 13 45.45 -9.62 12.62
CA VAL A 13 44.54 -10.24 13.61
C VAL A 13 44.19 -9.27 14.74
N ALA A 14 45.15 -8.46 15.19
CA ALA A 14 44.88 -7.46 16.24
C ALA A 14 43.99 -6.33 15.75
N ILE A 15 44.16 -5.86 14.49
CA ILE A 15 43.28 -4.84 13.88
C ILE A 15 41.89 -5.40 13.66
N ALA A 16 41.75 -6.65 13.20
CA ALA A 16 40.47 -7.30 13.03
C ALA A 16 39.72 -7.50 14.34
N ALA A 17 40.42 -7.87 15.41
CA ALA A 17 39.85 -8.00 16.77
C ALA A 17 39.41 -6.64 17.34
N LEU A 18 40.21 -5.57 17.10
CA LEU A 18 39.86 -4.22 17.54
C LEU A 18 38.66 -3.64 16.76
N ALA A 19 38.56 -3.93 15.44
CA ALA A 19 37.44 -3.55 14.64
C ALA A 19 36.15 -4.26 15.07
N ALA A 20 36.25 -5.53 15.48
CA ALA A 20 35.10 -6.29 16.00
C ALA A 20 34.61 -5.76 17.36
N LEU A 21 35.49 -5.14 18.14
CA LEU A 21 35.14 -4.51 19.42
C LEU A 21 34.56 -3.09 19.26
N LEU A 22 34.82 -2.42 18.13
CA LEU A 22 34.34 -1.06 17.84
C LEU A 22 33.10 -1.03 16.95
N VAL A 23 32.77 -2.15 16.30
CA VAL A 23 31.52 -2.32 15.62
C VAL A 23 30.50 -2.83 16.64
N ASP A 24 29.93 -1.88 17.37
CA ASP A 24 28.68 -2.12 18.07
C ASP A 24 27.65 -2.41 16.98
N PHE A 25 27.34 -3.69 16.78
CA PHE A 25 26.09 -4.09 16.09
C PHE A 25 24.98 -3.71 17.05
N GLY A 26 24.75 -2.39 17.16
CA GLY A 26 23.59 -1.85 17.81
C GLY A 26 22.39 -2.62 17.28
N GLY A 27 21.88 -3.53 18.10
CA GLY A 27 20.63 -4.18 17.84
C GLY A 27 19.67 -3.07 17.48
N SER A 28 19.15 -3.08 16.24
CA SER A 28 18.08 -2.21 15.87
C SER A 28 16.93 -2.57 16.80
N ASP A 29 16.81 -1.85 17.91
CA ASP A 29 15.57 -1.71 18.65
C ASP A 29 14.58 -0.96 17.75
N ALA A 30 14.27 -1.57 16.60
CA ALA A 30 13.06 -1.25 15.89
C ALA A 30 11.94 -1.50 16.90
N PRO A 31 11.12 -0.49 17.22
CA PRO A 31 10.03 -0.68 18.17
C PRO A 31 9.26 -1.93 17.75
N SER A 32 9.21 -2.91 18.63
CA SER A 32 8.50 -4.17 18.42
C SER A 32 7.08 -3.79 18.03
N ARG A 33 6.77 -3.92 16.75
CA ARG A 33 5.42 -3.68 16.24
C ARG A 33 4.55 -4.72 16.93
N ALA A 34 3.76 -4.28 17.92
CA ALA A 34 2.86 -5.16 18.65
C ALA A 34 2.09 -5.99 17.62
N ALA A 35 2.20 -7.32 17.73
CA ALA A 35 1.55 -8.23 16.80
C ALA A 35 0.06 -7.92 16.80
N LYS A 36 -0.48 -7.45 15.66
CA LYS A 36 -1.93 -7.29 15.50
C LYS A 36 -2.58 -8.66 15.71
N PRO A 37 -3.66 -8.76 16.48
CA PRO A 37 -4.38 -10.03 16.64
C PRO A 37 -4.80 -10.55 15.26
N PRO A 38 -4.81 -11.88 15.04
CA PRO A 38 -5.10 -12.48 13.76
C PRO A 38 -6.44 -11.98 13.22
N ILE A 39 -6.46 -11.58 11.94
CA ILE A 39 -7.71 -11.32 11.22
C ILE A 39 -8.37 -12.68 11.05
N THR A 40 -9.53 -12.88 11.65
CA THR A 40 -10.31 -14.09 11.45
C THR A 40 -10.72 -14.13 9.99
N VAL A 41 -10.23 -15.12 9.24
CA VAL A 41 -10.63 -15.37 7.84
C VAL A 41 -12.09 -15.84 7.86
N GLY A 42 -12.99 -14.87 7.95
CA GLY A 42 -14.43 -15.06 7.85
C GLY A 42 -14.91 -14.63 6.47
N LYS A 43 -16.13 -15.08 6.12
CA LYS A 43 -16.88 -14.67 4.92
C LYS A 43 -16.57 -13.22 4.57
N ALA A 44 -16.28 -12.92 3.26
CA ALA A 44 -16.01 -11.57 2.78
C ALA A 44 -16.97 -10.57 3.41
N PRO A 45 -16.49 -9.43 3.91
CA PRO A 45 -17.32 -8.58 4.72
C PRO A 45 -18.53 -8.11 3.92
N ALA A 46 -19.71 -8.39 4.45
CA ALA A 46 -20.87 -7.55 4.21
C ALA A 46 -20.68 -6.19 4.92
N ALA A 47 -19.50 -5.95 5.52
CA ALA A 47 -19.17 -4.70 6.19
C ALA A 47 -19.00 -3.59 5.15
N ALA A 48 -19.62 -2.47 5.43
CA ALA A 48 -19.49 -1.25 4.65
C ALA A 48 -18.00 -0.85 4.54
N LEU A 49 -17.57 -0.44 3.34
CA LEU A 49 -16.23 0.07 3.13
C LEU A 49 -16.05 1.41 3.85
N VAL A 50 -14.88 1.64 4.41
CA VAL A 50 -14.45 2.94 4.89
C VAL A 50 -14.02 3.79 3.70
N LEU A 51 -14.37 5.09 3.70
CA LEU A 51 -13.83 6.01 2.69
C LEU A 51 -12.31 6.04 2.81
N PRO A 52 -11.57 5.72 1.72
CA PRO A 52 -10.14 5.50 1.80
C PRO A 52 -9.29 6.78 1.86
N VAL A 53 -9.91 7.97 1.92
CA VAL A 53 -9.25 9.26 2.11
C VAL A 53 -9.73 9.88 3.41
N SER A 54 -8.82 10.17 4.33
CA SER A 54 -9.15 10.74 5.64
C SER A 54 -9.82 12.10 5.50
N GLY A 55 -10.94 12.29 6.20
CA GLY A 55 -11.71 13.52 6.17
C GLY A 55 -12.55 13.74 4.91
N ALA A 56 -12.49 12.86 3.92
CA ALA A 56 -13.38 12.91 2.76
C ALA A 56 -14.82 12.64 3.20
N ARG A 57 -15.73 13.39 2.60
CA ARG A 57 -17.17 13.18 2.79
C ARG A 57 -17.74 12.49 1.56
N TRP A 58 -18.81 11.80 1.75
CA TRP A 58 -19.50 11.15 0.63
C TRP A 58 -19.87 12.13 -0.50
N SER A 59 -20.21 13.36 -0.17
CA SER A 59 -20.50 14.42 -1.13
C SER A 59 -19.30 14.81 -2.00
N ASP A 60 -18.10 14.47 -1.59
CA ASP A 60 -16.85 14.82 -2.28
C ASP A 60 -16.46 13.74 -3.32
N ILE A 61 -17.22 12.64 -3.37
CA ILE A 61 -16.99 11.51 -4.26
C ILE A 61 -17.99 11.54 -5.40
N ARG A 62 -17.48 11.60 -6.62
CA ARG A 62 -18.26 11.48 -7.83
C ARG A 62 -18.23 10.05 -8.37
N ASP A 63 -19.36 9.55 -8.84
CA ASP A 63 -19.38 8.35 -9.68
C ASP A 63 -18.68 8.66 -10.99
N SER A 64 -17.49 8.12 -11.18
CA SER A 64 -16.65 8.32 -12.36
C SER A 64 -16.34 6.98 -13.07
N TRP A 65 -17.03 5.91 -12.66
CA TRP A 65 -16.87 4.61 -13.31
C TRP A 65 -17.25 4.66 -14.79
N GLY A 66 -16.36 4.15 -15.64
CA GLY A 66 -16.58 4.13 -17.07
C GLY A 66 -16.34 5.46 -17.78
N ASP A 67 -16.05 6.56 -17.09
CA ASP A 67 -15.69 7.83 -17.72
C ASP A 67 -14.56 7.62 -18.74
N PRO A 68 -14.60 8.29 -19.91
CA PRO A 68 -13.57 8.14 -20.93
C PRO A 68 -12.18 8.53 -20.40
N ARG A 69 -11.19 7.69 -20.65
CA ARG A 69 -9.76 7.93 -20.38
C ARG A 69 -8.94 7.75 -21.65
N ASP A 70 -7.77 8.35 -21.71
CA ASP A 70 -6.81 8.23 -22.82
C ASP A 70 -7.46 8.53 -24.20
N GLY A 71 -8.17 9.63 -24.28
CA GLY A 71 -8.89 9.99 -25.52
C GLY A 71 -10.07 9.10 -25.85
N GLY A 72 -10.60 8.35 -24.89
CA GLY A 72 -11.74 7.44 -25.06
C GLY A 72 -11.35 5.99 -25.40
N SER A 73 -10.04 5.69 -25.41
CA SER A 73 -9.56 4.33 -25.71
C SER A 73 -9.86 3.31 -24.61
N ARG A 74 -10.10 3.77 -23.37
CA ARG A 74 -10.54 2.93 -22.24
C ARG A 74 -11.54 3.65 -21.35
N GLY A 75 -12.32 2.90 -20.59
CA GLY A 75 -13.15 3.43 -19.51
C GLY A 75 -12.36 3.52 -18.20
N HIS A 76 -12.78 4.41 -17.32
CA HIS A 76 -12.26 4.54 -15.96
C HIS A 76 -12.63 3.28 -15.15
N SER A 77 -11.65 2.66 -14.52
CA SER A 77 -11.80 1.38 -13.79
C SER A 77 -11.80 1.54 -12.27
N GLY A 78 -12.15 2.72 -11.77
CA GLY A 78 -12.16 3.04 -10.36
C GLY A 78 -13.04 4.25 -10.05
N THR A 79 -12.84 4.80 -8.86
CA THR A 79 -13.44 6.05 -8.39
C THR A 79 -12.33 7.01 -7.99
N ASP A 80 -12.34 8.22 -8.54
CA ASP A 80 -11.39 9.26 -8.19
C ASP A 80 -11.92 10.08 -7.01
N ILE A 81 -11.14 10.13 -5.94
CA ILE A 81 -11.46 10.89 -4.72
C ILE A 81 -10.49 12.06 -4.63
N MET A 82 -11.00 13.25 -4.99
CA MET A 82 -10.19 14.47 -5.00
C MET A 82 -9.84 14.89 -3.57
N ALA A 83 -8.56 15.12 -3.33
CA ALA A 83 -8.08 15.61 -2.03
C ALA A 83 -6.72 16.33 -2.21
N PRO A 84 -6.35 17.25 -1.31
CA PRO A 84 -5.03 17.87 -1.32
C PRO A 84 -3.92 16.81 -1.23
N GLY A 85 -2.80 17.05 -1.93
CA GLY A 85 -1.61 16.23 -1.81
C GLY A 85 -1.15 16.11 -0.36
N GLY A 86 -0.72 14.92 0.05
CA GLY A 86 -0.34 14.64 1.43
C GLY A 86 -1.51 14.24 2.36
N THR A 87 -2.78 14.34 1.92
CA THR A 87 -3.93 13.85 2.70
C THR A 87 -3.75 12.36 2.99
N PRO A 88 -3.96 11.87 4.23
CA PRO A 88 -3.79 10.47 4.55
C PRO A 88 -4.76 9.56 3.77
N VAL A 89 -4.22 8.49 3.21
CA VAL A 89 -4.97 7.39 2.59
C VAL A 89 -4.99 6.22 3.56
N VAL A 90 -6.18 5.64 3.75
CA VAL A 90 -6.41 4.54 4.69
C VAL A 90 -7.01 3.32 4.00
N ALA A 91 -6.83 2.15 4.60
CA ALA A 91 -7.42 0.91 4.11
C ALA A 91 -8.95 0.99 4.11
N ALA A 92 -9.58 0.74 2.98
CA ALA A 92 -11.04 0.74 2.84
C ALA A 92 -11.69 -0.44 3.56
N ALA A 93 -10.97 -1.54 3.75
CA ALA A 93 -11.41 -2.75 4.43
C ALA A 93 -10.20 -3.50 5.03
N ASP A 94 -10.49 -4.51 5.84
CA ASP A 94 -9.48 -5.44 6.33
C ASP A 94 -8.84 -6.21 5.16
N GLY A 95 -7.53 -6.49 5.29
CA GLY A 95 -6.85 -7.26 4.26
C GLY A 95 -5.36 -7.47 4.55
N ILE A 96 -4.66 -7.98 3.52
CA ILE A 96 -3.22 -8.17 3.51
C ILE A 96 -2.66 -7.30 2.40
N VAL A 97 -1.62 -6.52 2.67
CA VAL A 97 -0.87 -5.78 1.65
C VAL A 97 -0.21 -6.81 0.73
N GLU A 98 -0.79 -7.05 -0.43
CA GLU A 98 -0.32 -8.08 -1.34
C GLU A 98 0.80 -7.58 -2.22
N LYS A 99 0.71 -6.31 -2.66
CA LYS A 99 1.72 -5.70 -3.52
C LYS A 99 1.87 -4.20 -3.28
N LEU A 100 3.10 -3.74 -3.23
CA LEU A 100 3.50 -2.34 -3.35
C LEU A 100 4.22 -2.19 -4.69
N PHE A 101 3.72 -1.31 -5.56
CA PHE A 101 4.20 -1.25 -6.94
C PHE A 101 4.32 0.19 -7.44
N TYR A 102 5.23 0.41 -8.40
CA TYR A 102 5.38 1.69 -9.09
C TYR A 102 5.31 1.51 -10.60
N SER A 103 4.57 2.39 -11.27
CA SER A 103 4.48 2.45 -12.73
C SER A 103 4.39 3.89 -13.23
N ASP A 104 5.34 4.33 -14.02
CA ASP A 104 5.41 5.71 -14.54
C ASP A 104 4.20 6.07 -15.41
N GLY A 105 3.85 5.21 -16.36
CA GLY A 105 2.75 5.41 -17.30
C GLY A 105 1.39 4.91 -16.80
N GLY A 106 1.31 4.50 -15.54
CA GLY A 106 0.11 3.94 -14.92
C GLY A 106 -0.23 4.62 -13.59
N GLY A 107 -0.59 3.85 -12.60
CA GLY A 107 -1.04 4.36 -11.31
C GLY A 107 0.00 5.04 -10.43
N GLY A 108 1.26 5.19 -10.87
CA GLY A 108 2.33 5.77 -10.06
C GLY A 108 2.69 4.87 -8.88
N ILE A 109 2.83 5.46 -7.69
CA ILE A 109 2.98 4.72 -6.43
C ILE A 109 1.63 4.11 -6.06
N THR A 110 1.59 2.78 -5.96
CA THR A 110 0.34 2.03 -5.77
C THR A 110 0.45 0.97 -4.69
N ALA A 111 -0.66 0.72 -4.00
CA ALA A 111 -0.79 -0.38 -3.06
C ALA A 111 -1.99 -1.26 -3.42
N TYR A 112 -1.82 -2.57 -3.32
CA TYR A 112 -2.87 -3.57 -3.50
C TYR A 112 -3.09 -4.29 -2.17
N VAL A 113 -4.31 -4.27 -1.67
CA VAL A 113 -4.69 -4.93 -0.43
C VAL A 113 -5.69 -6.03 -0.75
N ARG A 114 -5.30 -7.27 -0.56
CA ARG A 114 -6.14 -8.44 -0.79
C ARG A 114 -7.08 -8.67 0.37
N SER A 115 -8.37 -8.87 0.10
CA SER A 115 -9.35 -9.25 1.12
C SER A 115 -9.00 -10.58 1.81
N PRO A 116 -9.45 -10.82 3.06
CA PRO A 116 -9.12 -12.05 3.79
C PRO A 116 -9.57 -13.34 3.09
N ASP A 117 -10.68 -13.31 2.34
CA ASP A 117 -11.20 -14.43 1.55
C ASP A 117 -10.53 -14.56 0.17
N ARG A 118 -9.57 -13.67 -0.14
CA ARG A 118 -8.80 -13.58 -1.38
C ARG A 118 -9.61 -13.33 -2.66
N ARG A 119 -10.86 -12.88 -2.54
CA ARG A 119 -11.77 -12.67 -3.68
C ARG A 119 -11.81 -11.23 -4.18
N LEU A 120 -11.33 -10.27 -3.38
CA LEU A 120 -11.25 -8.86 -3.75
C LEU A 120 -9.83 -8.35 -3.55
N SER A 121 -9.42 -7.42 -4.41
CA SER A 121 -8.25 -6.56 -4.22
C SER A 121 -8.70 -5.12 -4.20
N TYR A 122 -8.25 -4.38 -3.20
CA TYR A 122 -8.46 -2.95 -3.08
C TYR A 122 -7.20 -2.25 -3.60
N TYR A 123 -7.36 -1.45 -4.63
CA TYR A 123 -6.31 -0.76 -5.34
C TYR A 123 -6.28 0.72 -4.98
N TYR A 124 -5.12 1.19 -4.57
CA TYR A 124 -4.86 2.58 -4.19
C TYR A 124 -3.76 3.10 -5.09
N ALA A 125 -4.05 4.13 -5.91
CA ALA A 125 -3.11 4.66 -6.89
C ALA A 125 -2.91 6.17 -6.75
N HIS A 126 -1.91 6.67 -7.47
CA HIS A 126 -1.44 8.05 -7.47
C HIS A 126 -0.96 8.53 -6.10
N LEU A 127 -0.48 7.61 -5.25
CA LEU A 127 0.03 7.96 -3.93
C LEU A 127 1.27 8.84 -4.06
N ALA A 128 1.44 9.80 -3.13
CA ALA A 128 2.68 10.54 -2.98
C ALA A 128 3.75 9.70 -2.26
N ALA A 129 3.33 8.91 -1.27
CA ALA A 129 4.19 8.01 -0.52
C ALA A 129 3.37 6.90 0.17
N TYR A 130 4.02 5.78 0.48
CA TYR A 130 3.45 4.78 1.38
C TYR A 130 3.46 5.25 2.84
N ALA A 131 2.57 4.71 3.65
CA ALA A 131 2.63 4.92 5.10
C ALA A 131 3.97 4.39 5.66
N PRO A 132 4.56 5.09 6.65
CA PRO A 132 5.82 4.67 7.25
C PRO A 132 5.76 3.23 7.75
N GLY A 133 6.70 2.41 7.29
CA GLY A 133 6.81 1.00 7.68
C GLY A 133 5.79 0.06 7.05
N LEU A 134 4.96 0.50 6.10
CA LEU A 134 4.08 -0.39 5.34
C LEU A 134 4.91 -1.34 4.46
N ARG A 135 4.58 -2.63 4.47
CA ARG A 135 5.29 -3.68 3.73
C ARG A 135 4.32 -4.67 3.12
N GLU A 136 4.74 -5.31 2.04
CA GLU A 136 4.05 -6.49 1.51
C GLU A 136 3.99 -7.58 2.59
N GLY A 137 2.84 -8.24 2.71
CA GLY A 137 2.54 -9.21 3.77
C GLY A 137 1.94 -8.61 5.05
N ASP A 138 1.91 -7.28 5.22
CA ASP A 138 1.31 -6.66 6.39
C ASP A 138 -0.21 -6.86 6.43
N LEU A 139 -0.72 -7.22 7.60
CA LEU A 139 -2.16 -7.20 7.88
C LEU A 139 -2.60 -5.76 8.17
N VAL A 140 -3.60 -5.29 7.44
CA VAL A 140 -4.24 -3.99 7.65
C VAL A 140 -5.71 -4.17 7.97
N ARG A 141 -6.23 -3.29 8.82
CA ARG A 141 -7.65 -3.17 9.12
C ARG A 141 -8.23 -1.95 8.44
N ALA A 142 -9.52 -1.96 8.22
CA ALA A 142 -10.25 -0.78 7.78
C ALA A 142 -9.85 0.46 8.62
N GLY A 143 -9.41 1.53 7.96
CA GLY A 143 -8.91 2.75 8.61
C GLY A 143 -7.41 2.75 8.91
N ASP A 144 -6.67 1.65 8.77
CA ASP A 144 -5.21 1.64 8.94
C ASP A 144 -4.51 2.44 7.82
N PRO A 145 -3.40 3.13 8.10
CA PRO A 145 -2.72 3.96 7.11
C PRO A 145 -2.11 3.11 5.98
N ILE A 146 -2.37 3.53 4.74
CA ILE A 146 -1.80 2.96 3.51
C ILE A 146 -0.74 3.90 2.92
N GLY A 147 -1.01 5.22 2.92
CA GLY A 147 -0.12 6.20 2.31
C GLY A 147 -0.69 7.60 2.36
N THR A 148 -0.32 8.42 1.40
CA THR A 148 -0.83 9.78 1.24
C THR A 148 -1.23 10.04 -0.21
N VAL A 149 -2.24 10.88 -0.41
CA VAL A 149 -2.70 11.35 -1.72
C VAL A 149 -1.57 12.08 -2.44
N GLY A 150 -1.42 11.79 -3.72
CA GLY A 150 -0.46 12.45 -4.61
C GLY A 150 -1.00 12.62 -6.02
N ASP A 151 -0.06 12.72 -6.96
CA ASP A 151 -0.31 12.88 -8.39
C ASP A 151 0.68 12.05 -9.23
N THR A 152 1.24 10.98 -8.64
CA THR A 152 2.24 10.14 -9.31
C THR A 152 1.66 9.33 -10.47
N GLY A 153 2.51 8.86 -11.36
CA GLY A 153 2.09 8.14 -12.56
C GLY A 153 1.36 9.04 -13.56
N ASN A 154 0.28 8.54 -14.14
CA ASN A 154 -0.49 9.26 -15.16
C ASN A 154 -1.62 10.14 -14.61
N ALA A 155 -1.62 10.48 -13.35
CA ALA A 155 -2.59 11.41 -12.76
C ALA A 155 -2.54 12.82 -13.38
N GLY A 156 -1.35 13.22 -13.81
CA GLY A 156 -1.06 14.57 -14.26
C GLY A 156 -0.62 15.50 -13.13
N ALA A 157 0.45 16.25 -13.37
CA ALA A 157 1.06 17.12 -12.36
C ALA A 157 0.04 18.11 -11.75
N GLY A 158 -0.03 18.13 -10.43
CA GLY A 158 -0.96 18.98 -9.67
C GLY A 158 -2.41 18.46 -9.60
N ASN A 159 -2.75 17.40 -10.32
CA ASN A 159 -4.08 16.76 -10.24
C ASN A 159 -4.11 15.74 -9.09
N THR A 160 -4.04 16.23 -7.85
CA THR A 160 -3.96 15.39 -6.67
C THR A 160 -5.29 14.72 -6.35
N HIS A 161 -5.28 13.39 -6.34
CA HIS A 161 -6.43 12.56 -5.98
C HIS A 161 -5.98 11.15 -5.61
N LEU A 162 -6.84 10.42 -4.93
CA LEU A 162 -6.75 8.98 -4.83
C LEU A 162 -7.58 8.36 -5.95
N HIS A 163 -6.96 7.60 -6.86
CA HIS A 163 -7.69 6.65 -7.67
C HIS A 163 -7.88 5.37 -6.87
N PHE A 164 -9.13 5.06 -6.52
CA PHE A 164 -9.49 3.88 -5.76
C PHE A 164 -10.21 2.88 -6.65
N GLY A 165 -9.64 1.69 -6.78
CA GLY A 165 -10.19 0.57 -7.55
C GLY A 165 -10.57 -0.60 -6.65
N ILE A 166 -11.51 -1.42 -7.12
CA ILE A 166 -11.79 -2.74 -6.56
C ILE A 166 -11.74 -3.74 -7.68
N GLU A 167 -10.99 -4.81 -7.49
CA GLU A 167 -10.89 -5.89 -8.45
C GLU A 167 -11.42 -7.19 -7.86
N ARG A 168 -12.16 -7.94 -8.65
CA ARG A 168 -12.56 -9.30 -8.32
C ARG A 168 -11.54 -10.29 -8.84
N LEU A 169 -11.10 -11.19 -7.98
CA LEU A 169 -10.14 -12.24 -8.30
C LEU A 169 -10.66 -13.60 -7.87
N LEU A 170 -10.11 -14.65 -8.49
CA LEU A 170 -10.13 -15.98 -7.91
C LEU A 170 -9.06 -16.08 -6.81
N PRO A 171 -9.22 -16.98 -5.82
CA PRO A 171 -8.29 -17.04 -4.68
C PRO A 171 -6.83 -17.34 -5.04
N ASP A 172 -6.59 -18.00 -6.18
CA ASP A 172 -5.29 -18.39 -6.73
C ASP A 172 -4.75 -17.42 -7.79
N GLU A 173 -5.55 -16.46 -8.24
CA GLU A 173 -5.09 -15.42 -9.17
C GLU A 173 -4.10 -14.47 -8.50
N ALA A 174 -3.08 -14.07 -9.27
CA ALA A 174 -2.10 -13.07 -8.84
C ALA A 174 -2.73 -11.67 -8.78
N TRP A 175 -2.13 -10.78 -8.00
CA TRP A 175 -2.59 -9.42 -7.73
C TRP A 175 -2.98 -8.58 -8.97
N HIS A 176 -2.40 -8.88 -10.14
CA HIS A 176 -2.61 -8.14 -11.40
C HIS A 176 -3.58 -8.83 -12.38
N GLN A 177 -4.22 -9.91 -11.97
CA GLN A 177 -5.12 -10.69 -12.82
C GLN A 177 -6.61 -10.39 -12.55
N GLY A 178 -6.87 -9.46 -11.64
CA GLY A 178 -8.22 -9.10 -11.24
C GLY A 178 -9.04 -8.46 -12.38
N ARG A 179 -10.36 -8.53 -12.21
CA ARG A 179 -11.31 -7.82 -13.06
C ARG A 179 -11.92 -6.68 -12.26
N ALA A 180 -11.71 -5.46 -12.76
CA ALA A 180 -12.24 -4.27 -12.11
C ALA A 180 -13.77 -4.35 -11.98
N ILE A 181 -14.28 -3.93 -10.84
CA ILE A 181 -15.69 -3.75 -10.55
C ILE A 181 -15.92 -2.34 -10.03
N ASP A 182 -17.10 -1.79 -10.27
CA ASP A 182 -17.45 -0.44 -9.84
C ASP A 182 -17.35 -0.28 -8.31
N PRO A 183 -16.44 0.58 -7.78
CA PRO A 183 -16.30 0.79 -6.35
C PRO A 183 -17.42 1.66 -5.76
N TYR A 184 -18.03 2.54 -6.58
CA TYR A 184 -18.92 3.57 -6.09
C TYR A 184 -20.13 3.02 -5.32
N PRO A 185 -20.88 2.01 -5.83
CA PRO A 185 -21.98 1.43 -5.06
C PRO A 185 -21.54 0.72 -3.79
N LEU A 186 -20.31 0.18 -3.76
CA LEU A 186 -19.76 -0.51 -2.59
C LEU A 186 -19.36 0.48 -1.49
N LEU A 187 -18.74 1.59 -1.87
CA LEU A 187 -18.45 2.71 -0.98
C LEU A 187 -19.75 3.33 -0.43
N ALA A 188 -20.80 3.45 -1.27
CA ALA A 188 -22.08 4.05 -0.91
C ALA A 188 -22.81 3.30 0.22
N ARG A 189 -22.62 2.00 0.34
CA ARG A 189 -23.21 1.19 1.43
C ARG A 189 -22.74 1.65 2.82
N GLY A 190 -21.49 2.13 2.95
CA GLY A 190 -20.96 2.69 4.19
C GLY A 190 -21.63 3.99 4.65
N ARG A 191 -22.41 4.62 3.78
CA ARG A 191 -23.15 5.85 4.09
C ARG A 191 -24.36 5.62 5.01
N THR A 192 -24.98 4.46 4.93
CA THR A 192 -26.26 4.15 5.60
C THR A 192 -26.10 3.63 7.03
N GLU A 193 -24.87 3.35 7.47
CA GLU A 193 -24.60 2.70 8.76
C GLU A 193 -23.99 3.64 9.82
N ARG A 194 -24.05 4.98 9.61
CA ARG A 194 -23.56 5.98 10.59
C ARG A 194 -24.65 6.93 11.01
#